data_4d6aff6694d1570f0987fc025117492a
#
_entry.id   4d6aff6694d1570f0987fc025117492a
#
_cell.length_a   1.000
_cell.length_b   1.000
_cell.length_c   1.000
_cell.angle_alpha   90.00
_cell.angle_beta   90.00
_cell.angle_gamma   90.00
#
_symmetry.space_group_name_H-M   'P 1'
#
loop_
_entity.id
_entity.type
_entity.pdbx_description
1 polymer ?
#
loop_
_entity_poly.entity_id
_entity_poly.type
_entity_poly.pdbx_seq_one_letter_code
_entity_poly.pdbx_strand_id
1 'polypeptide(L)'
;MRTVLAVSAIALVLASCSAGAPSSTPASGRGATDSLTVVIDNRNFLDVTVRLYSDGRQVSRHLVVGNTVDTVRVARDRFLGGNWFRAVLSPVGRRRDYALPRELLPEDADLILIDVSEHLP
;
A
#
# COMPACT_ATOMS: atom_id res chain seq x y z
N MET A 1 -12.85 24.43 78.11
CA MET A 1 -12.89 22.99 78.17
C MET A 1 -14.02 22.49 77.31
N ARG A 2 -13.78 22.14 76.09
CA ARG A 2 -14.61 21.23 75.25
C ARG A 2 -13.97 21.13 73.87
N THR A 3 -13.28 20.04 73.72
CA THR A 3 -12.59 19.59 72.50
C THR A 3 -13.66 19.19 71.50
N VAL A 4 -13.71 19.82 70.33
CA VAL A 4 -14.56 19.39 69.23
C VAL A 4 -13.62 18.75 68.21
N LEU A 5 -13.68 17.44 68.09
CA LEU A 5 -13.05 16.65 67.06
C LEU A 5 -13.86 16.81 65.78
N ALA A 6 -13.30 17.47 64.80
CA ALA A 6 -13.82 17.47 63.42
C ALA A 6 -13.21 16.30 62.67
N VAL A 7 -14.04 15.30 62.41
CA VAL A 7 -13.71 14.19 61.52
C VAL A 7 -13.91 14.60 60.10
N SER A 8 -12.86 14.90 59.36
CA SER A 8 -12.90 15.13 57.95
C SER A 8 -12.92 13.78 57.22
N ALA A 9 -14.07 13.45 56.67
CA ALA A 9 -14.21 12.32 55.72
C ALA A 9 -13.65 12.71 54.37
N ILE A 10 -12.53 12.16 54.02
CA ILE A 10 -11.96 12.23 52.67
C ILE A 10 -12.67 11.22 51.82
N ALA A 11 -13.60 11.71 50.98
CA ALA A 11 -14.20 10.88 49.94
C ALA A 11 -13.18 10.68 48.80
N LEU A 12 -12.63 9.47 48.71
CA LEU A 12 -11.82 9.05 47.59
C LEU A 12 -12.72 8.78 46.41
N VAL A 13 -12.80 9.69 45.48
CA VAL A 13 -13.45 9.47 44.19
C VAL A 13 -12.49 8.68 43.32
N LEU A 14 -12.69 7.36 43.24
CA LEU A 14 -12.04 6.51 42.26
C LEU A 14 -12.69 6.81 40.91
N ALA A 15 -12.04 7.68 40.14
CA ALA A 15 -12.34 7.83 38.73
C ALA A 15 -11.86 6.54 38.05
N SER A 16 -12.75 5.60 37.85
CA SER A 16 -12.55 4.48 36.96
C SER A 16 -12.49 5.03 35.52
N CYS A 17 -11.29 5.27 35.02
CA CYS A 17 -11.04 5.37 33.61
C CYS A 17 -11.37 4.00 32.99
N SER A 18 -12.58 3.81 32.57
CA SER A 18 -12.90 2.79 31.59
C SER A 18 -12.20 3.22 30.30
N ALA A 19 -10.99 2.71 30.12
CA ALA A 19 -10.38 2.68 28.80
C ALA A 19 -11.33 1.88 27.93
N GLY A 20 -12.18 2.60 27.20
CA GLY A 20 -12.94 2.02 26.11
C GLY A 20 -11.91 1.42 25.17
N ALA A 21 -11.78 0.10 25.19
CA ALA A 21 -11.06 -0.60 24.14
C ALA A 21 -11.65 -0.09 22.83
N PRO A 22 -10.81 0.34 21.86
CA PRO A 22 -11.33 0.61 20.54
C PRO A 22 -11.96 -0.69 20.09
N SER A 23 -13.26 -0.76 20.05
CA SER A 23 -13.96 -1.82 19.38
C SER A 23 -13.55 -1.67 17.92
N SER A 24 -12.48 -2.35 17.55
CA SER A 24 -12.20 -2.67 16.18
C SER A 24 -13.33 -3.60 15.76
N THR A 25 -14.47 -3.00 15.47
CA THR A 25 -15.45 -3.65 14.63
C THR A 25 -14.68 -3.96 13.36
N PRO A 26 -14.44 -5.23 13.00
CA PRO A 26 -13.92 -5.51 11.69
C PRO A 26 -14.97 -4.92 10.75
N ALA A 27 -14.61 -3.83 10.11
CA ALA A 27 -15.41 -3.27 9.05
C ALA A 27 -15.58 -4.40 8.06
N SER A 28 -16.77 -4.95 8.02
CA SER A 28 -17.12 -6.07 7.19
C SER A 28 -16.68 -5.79 5.76
N GLY A 29 -15.53 -6.35 5.39
CA GLY A 29 -15.33 -6.96 4.12
C GLY A 29 -15.50 -6.12 2.86
N ARG A 30 -15.10 -4.87 2.81
CA ARG A 30 -14.81 -4.20 1.51
C ARG A 30 -13.52 -3.38 1.50
N GLY A 31 -12.88 -3.15 2.63
CA GLY A 31 -11.69 -2.31 2.72
C GLY A 31 -10.35 -3.02 2.56
N ALA A 32 -10.28 -4.34 2.71
CA ALA A 32 -9.01 -5.06 2.67
C ALA A 32 -8.70 -5.68 1.29
N THR A 33 -9.68 -5.76 0.39
CA THR A 33 -9.56 -6.40 -0.93
C THR A 33 -9.44 -5.42 -2.10
N ASP A 34 -9.45 -4.13 -1.82
CA ASP A 34 -9.39 -3.12 -2.88
C ASP A 34 -7.95 -2.72 -3.26
N SER A 35 -6.97 -3.52 -2.91
CA SER A 35 -5.59 -3.31 -3.33
C SER A 35 -5.08 -4.48 -4.16
N LEU A 36 -4.41 -4.13 -5.25
CA LEU A 36 -3.68 -5.04 -6.10
C LEU A 36 -2.23 -5.10 -5.64
N THR A 37 -1.69 -6.29 -5.48
CA THR A 37 -0.28 -6.50 -5.19
C THR A 37 0.51 -6.55 -6.49
N VAL A 38 1.52 -5.70 -6.62
CA VAL A 38 2.43 -5.71 -7.76
C VAL A 38 3.80 -6.15 -7.29
N VAL A 39 4.25 -7.29 -7.76
CA VAL A 39 5.60 -7.83 -7.51
C VAL A 39 6.47 -7.48 -8.70
N ILE A 40 7.60 -6.83 -8.43
CA ILE A 40 8.55 -6.40 -9.44
C ILE A 40 9.87 -7.12 -9.18
N ASP A 41 10.21 -8.04 -10.06
CA ASP A 41 11.48 -8.79 -10.02
C ASP A 41 12.50 -8.09 -10.91
N ASN A 42 13.43 -7.38 -10.29
CA ASN A 42 14.51 -6.69 -10.98
C ASN A 42 15.84 -7.45 -10.79
N ARG A 43 16.11 -8.40 -11.64
CA ARG A 43 17.39 -9.12 -11.67
C ARG A 43 18.47 -8.39 -12.48
N ASN A 44 18.16 -7.23 -13.01
CA ASN A 44 19.15 -6.38 -13.67
C ASN A 44 20.02 -5.66 -12.64
N PHE A 45 21.24 -5.30 -13.00
CA PHE A 45 22.14 -4.54 -12.12
C PHE A 45 21.73 -3.08 -11.96
N LEU A 46 20.91 -2.56 -12.86
CA LEU A 46 20.46 -1.18 -12.84
C LEU A 46 19.22 -1.03 -11.96
N ASP A 47 19.16 0.08 -11.25
CA ASP A 47 17.92 0.51 -10.64
C ASP A 47 16.93 0.89 -11.73
N VAL A 48 15.66 0.55 -11.54
CA VAL A 48 14.62 0.77 -12.54
C VAL A 48 13.43 1.47 -11.90
N THR A 49 13.00 2.58 -12.48
CA THR A 49 11.70 3.16 -12.14
C THR A 49 10.62 2.46 -12.94
N VAL A 50 9.69 1.82 -12.25
CA VAL A 50 8.51 1.18 -12.83
C VAL A 50 7.32 2.11 -12.68
N ARG A 51 6.70 2.47 -13.80
CA ARG A 51 5.47 3.26 -13.84
C ARG A 51 4.34 2.42 -14.39
N LEU A 52 3.25 2.36 -13.66
CA LEU A 52 2.03 1.68 -14.11
C LEU A 52 1.05 2.70 -14.65
N TYR A 53 0.44 2.36 -15.76
CA TYR A 53 -0.57 3.17 -16.43
C TYR A 53 -1.85 2.34 -16.61
N SER A 54 -2.98 2.97 -16.39
CA SER A 54 -4.29 2.46 -16.76
C SER A 54 -5.01 3.52 -17.59
N ASP A 55 -5.47 3.15 -18.78
CA ASP A 55 -6.13 4.07 -19.72
C ASP A 55 -5.36 5.38 -19.97
N GLY A 56 -4.04 5.27 -20.13
CA GLY A 56 -3.17 6.41 -20.40
C GLY A 56 -2.84 7.27 -19.15
N ARG A 57 -3.42 6.97 -18.01
CA ARG A 57 -3.15 7.67 -16.75
C ARG A 57 -2.19 6.89 -15.88
N GLN A 58 -1.18 7.57 -15.33
CA GLN A 58 -0.26 6.94 -14.37
C GLN A 58 -0.98 6.65 -13.06
N VAL A 59 -0.98 5.39 -12.64
CA VAL A 59 -1.61 4.92 -11.40
C VAL A 59 -0.61 4.63 -10.29
N SER A 60 0.64 4.33 -10.65
CA SER A 60 1.72 4.06 -9.70
C SER A 60 3.08 4.39 -10.30
N ARG A 61 4.03 4.74 -9.43
CA ARG A 61 5.45 4.90 -9.74
C ARG A 61 6.27 4.36 -8.58
N HIS A 62 7.23 3.50 -8.89
CA HIS A 62 8.08 2.88 -7.88
C HIS A 62 9.50 2.69 -8.40
N LEU A 63 10.51 2.98 -7.56
CA LEU A 63 11.91 2.72 -7.86
C LEU A 63 12.29 1.37 -7.27
N VAL A 64 12.78 0.47 -8.10
CA VAL A 64 13.25 -0.86 -7.71
C VAL A 64 14.75 -0.94 -7.90
N VAL A 65 15.45 -1.25 -6.82
CA VAL A 65 16.91 -1.37 -6.82
C VAL A 65 17.35 -2.58 -7.63
N GLY A 66 18.51 -2.49 -8.25
CA GLY A 66 19.09 -3.59 -9.02
C GLY A 66 19.29 -4.86 -8.16
N ASN A 67 19.08 -6.02 -8.76
CA ASN A 67 19.16 -7.34 -8.12
C ASN A 67 18.22 -7.52 -6.91
N THR A 68 17.07 -6.88 -6.91
CA THR A 68 16.06 -7.03 -5.85
C THR A 68 14.70 -7.38 -6.41
N VAL A 69 13.87 -7.98 -5.55
CA VAL A 69 12.44 -8.13 -5.76
C VAL A 69 11.74 -7.17 -4.82
N ASP A 70 10.83 -6.38 -5.34
CA ASP A 70 10.06 -5.45 -4.56
C ASP A 70 8.56 -5.66 -4.73
N THR A 71 7.79 -5.28 -3.73
CA THR A 71 6.34 -5.47 -3.71
C THR A 71 5.65 -4.16 -3.39
N VAL A 72 4.75 -3.76 -4.27
CA VAL A 72 3.97 -2.53 -4.14
C VAL A 72 2.49 -2.87 -4.08
N ARG A 73 1.75 -2.19 -3.22
CA ARG A 73 0.29 -2.25 -3.20
C ARG A 73 -0.28 -1.03 -3.91
N VAL A 74 -1.14 -1.28 -4.87
CA VAL A 74 -1.82 -0.24 -5.64
C VAL A 74 -3.32 -0.37 -5.41
N ALA A 75 -3.97 0.72 -5.02
CA ALA A 75 -5.41 0.71 -4.84
C ALA A 75 -6.12 0.36 -6.16
N ARG A 76 -7.06 -0.56 -6.11
CA ARG A 76 -7.79 -1.05 -7.29
C ARG A 76 -8.61 0.03 -7.97
N ASP A 77 -9.13 0.98 -7.20
CA ASP A 77 -9.89 2.12 -7.71
C ASP A 77 -9.08 3.02 -8.65
N ARG A 78 -7.75 2.94 -8.61
CA ARG A 78 -6.89 3.66 -9.54
C ARG A 78 -6.92 3.11 -10.96
N PHE A 79 -7.38 1.87 -11.13
CA PHE A 79 -7.57 1.21 -12.43
C PHE A 79 -9.00 1.41 -12.97
N LEU A 80 -9.70 2.45 -12.52
CA LEU A 80 -11.06 2.78 -12.96
C LEU A 80 -11.11 3.11 -14.45
N GLY A 81 -12.06 2.50 -15.14
CA GLY A 81 -12.41 2.81 -16.53
C GLY A 81 -11.99 1.76 -17.54
N GLY A 82 -11.16 0.81 -17.19
CA GLY A 82 -10.77 -0.29 -18.04
C GLY A 82 -9.90 -1.29 -17.30
N ASN A 83 -10.04 -2.55 -17.67
CA ASN A 83 -9.23 -3.61 -17.08
C ASN A 83 -7.85 -3.72 -17.74
N TRP A 84 -7.42 -2.68 -18.44
CA TRP A 84 -6.14 -2.66 -19.12
C TRP A 84 -5.09 -1.88 -18.36
N PHE A 85 -3.92 -2.46 -18.28
CA PHE A 85 -2.75 -1.77 -17.73
C PHE A 85 -1.53 -1.93 -18.62
N ARG A 86 -0.56 -1.04 -18.42
CA ARG A 86 0.75 -1.08 -19.06
C ARG A 86 1.80 -0.66 -18.04
N ALA A 87 2.91 -1.37 -18.01
CA ALA A 87 4.09 -0.95 -17.28
C ALA A 87 5.10 -0.27 -18.22
N VAL A 88 5.77 0.74 -17.74
CA VAL A 88 6.88 1.41 -18.41
C VAL A 88 8.09 1.36 -17.48
N LEU A 89 9.18 0.79 -17.98
CA LEU A 89 10.43 0.62 -17.27
C LEU A 89 11.40 1.73 -17.70
N SER A 90 11.90 2.48 -16.72
CA SER A 90 12.88 3.55 -16.94
C SER A 90 14.15 3.23 -16.14
N PRO A 91 15.17 2.63 -16.76
CA PRO A 91 16.42 2.35 -16.08
C PRO A 91 17.14 3.65 -15.70
N VAL A 92 17.61 3.72 -14.45
CA VAL A 92 18.33 4.88 -13.96
C VAL A 92 19.66 5.03 -14.72
N GLY A 93 19.95 6.26 -15.16
CA GLY A 93 21.15 6.54 -15.94
C GLY A 93 21.04 6.22 -17.44
N ARG A 94 19.93 5.71 -17.90
CA ARG A 94 19.65 5.49 -19.32
C ARG A 94 18.58 6.45 -19.84
N ARG A 95 18.70 6.86 -21.10
CA ARG A 95 17.75 7.81 -21.71
C ARG A 95 16.53 7.14 -22.36
N ARG A 96 16.49 5.82 -22.35
CA ARG A 96 15.44 5.07 -23.05
C ARG A 96 14.51 4.42 -22.05
N ASP A 97 13.22 4.63 -22.24
CA ASP A 97 12.15 3.94 -21.54
C ASP A 97 11.71 2.72 -22.36
N TYR A 98 11.31 1.67 -21.65
CA TYR A 98 10.81 0.43 -22.24
C TYR A 98 9.36 0.24 -21.83
N ALA A 99 8.45 0.40 -22.79
CA ALA A 99 7.04 0.15 -22.54
C ALA A 99 6.73 -1.34 -22.77
N LEU A 100 6.18 -1.98 -21.74
CA LEU A 100 5.70 -3.34 -21.84
C LEU A 100 4.42 -3.40 -22.69
N PRO A 101 4.08 -4.58 -23.22
CA PRO A 101 2.78 -4.77 -23.87
C PRO A 101 1.64 -4.38 -22.94
N ARG A 102 0.56 -3.93 -23.51
CA ARG A 102 -0.67 -3.67 -22.78
C ARG A 102 -1.31 -5.00 -22.39
N GLU A 103 -1.66 -5.16 -21.13
CA GLU A 103 -2.24 -6.38 -20.62
C GLU A 103 -3.62 -6.13 -20.02
N LEU A 104 -4.47 -7.18 -20.08
CA LEU A 104 -5.76 -7.17 -19.42
C LEU A 104 -5.58 -7.55 -17.95
N LEU A 105 -6.12 -6.73 -17.06
CA LEU A 105 -6.20 -7.03 -15.64
C LEU A 105 -7.55 -7.70 -15.34
N PRO A 106 -7.58 -9.00 -14.99
CA PRO A 106 -8.81 -9.65 -14.57
C PRO A 106 -9.39 -8.99 -13.31
N GLU A 107 -10.71 -8.96 -13.20
CA GLU A 107 -11.40 -8.35 -12.04
C GLU A 107 -11.07 -9.05 -10.71
N ASP A 108 -10.77 -10.33 -10.77
CA ASP A 108 -10.39 -11.17 -9.64
C ASP A 108 -8.88 -11.27 -9.41
N ALA A 109 -8.06 -10.61 -10.24
CA ALA A 109 -6.61 -10.62 -10.06
C ALA A 109 -6.22 -9.88 -8.79
N ASP A 110 -5.47 -10.54 -7.93
CA ASP A 110 -4.90 -9.96 -6.70
C ASP A 110 -3.42 -9.64 -6.84
N LEU A 111 -2.78 -10.14 -7.89
CA LEU A 111 -1.36 -10.08 -8.11
C LEU A 111 -1.03 -9.74 -9.57
N ILE A 112 -0.09 -8.82 -9.76
CA ILE A 112 0.63 -8.61 -11.01
C ILE A 112 2.10 -8.93 -10.78
N LEU A 113 2.70 -9.73 -11.66
CA LEU A 113 4.14 -9.97 -11.68
C LEU A 113 4.76 -9.22 -12.87
N ILE A 114 5.78 -8.41 -12.59
CA ILE A 114 6.57 -7.70 -13.60
C ILE A 114 8.01 -8.21 -13.51
N ASP A 115 8.43 -8.96 -14.51
CA ASP A 115 9.83 -9.35 -14.66
C ASP A 115 10.58 -8.30 -15.50
N VAL A 116 11.44 -7.54 -14.83
CA VAL A 116 12.20 -6.47 -15.47
C VAL A 116 13.28 -7.03 -16.40
N SER A 117 13.86 -8.18 -16.06
CA SER A 117 14.99 -8.76 -16.79
C SER A 117 14.60 -9.29 -18.18
N GLU A 118 13.36 -9.69 -18.37
CA GLU A 118 12.87 -10.13 -19.68
C GLU A 118 12.73 -8.98 -20.69
N HIS A 119 12.70 -7.74 -20.20
CA HIS A 119 12.37 -6.57 -21.00
C HIS A 119 13.49 -5.56 -21.15
N LEU A 120 14.57 -5.72 -20.39
CA LEU A 120 15.76 -4.88 -20.49
C LEU A 120 16.92 -5.68 -21.13
N PRO A 121 17.58 -5.11 -22.16
CA PRO A 121 18.77 -5.73 -22.75
C PRO A 121 19.98 -5.69 -21.81
#